data_04ef1202b1de89018163d9d96950ca2b
#
_entry.id   04ef1202b1de89018163d9d96950ca2b
#
_cell.length_a   1.000
_cell.length_b   1.000
_cell.length_c   1.000
_cell.angle_alpha   90.00
_cell.angle_beta   90.00
_cell.angle_gamma   90.00
#
_symmetry.space_group_name_H-M   'P 1'
#
loop_
_entity.id
_entity.type
_entity.pdbx_description
1 polymer ?
#
loop_
_entity_poly.entity_id
_entity_poly.type
_entity_poly.pdbx_seq_one_letter_code
_entity_poly.pdbx_strand_id
1 'polypeptide(L)'
;MIHDVDRSLAAWVGRMLLPGTAVRFDAPDPAWVQNPPQQPFLDVFLYDIAQDANGLSTEAVLVRDAEGRAVARQPATRRYRLSYLLTAWSTGVKADHEMLGSVMAGCADASVIPEEFLYGTFADARLPVEIRCAPPLEADGGPGASAATGTAGLCQAFGIPPRAALTLVLVAPLIPAPRIDVAPPARSLDLNMPVMARSADDQPGPSRGGPDRRPQRRWERARITEHHT
;
A
#
# COMPACT_ATOMS: atom_id res chain seq x y z
N MET A 1 6.26 4.15 8.79
CA MET A 1 6.20 4.10 7.31
C MET A 1 5.88 5.47 6.70
N ILE A 2 4.65 6.01 6.76
CA ILE A 2 4.31 7.29 6.11
C ILE A 2 5.25 8.41 6.59
N HIS A 3 5.42 8.57 7.89
CA HIS A 3 6.36 9.54 8.47
C HIS A 3 7.79 9.39 7.93
N ASP A 4 8.28 8.16 7.71
CA ASP A 4 9.61 7.94 7.15
C ASP A 4 9.68 8.34 5.67
N VAL A 5 8.58 8.12 4.91
CA VAL A 5 8.44 8.62 3.54
C VAL A 5 8.45 10.14 3.52
N ASP A 6 7.66 10.80 4.38
CA ASP A 6 7.61 12.26 4.48
C ASP A 6 8.99 12.84 4.77
N ARG A 7 9.72 12.25 5.73
CA ARG A 7 11.08 12.69 6.06
C ARG A 7 12.05 12.51 4.91
N SER A 8 11.98 11.37 4.22
CA SER A 8 12.82 11.08 3.06
C SER A 8 12.53 12.07 1.92
N LEU A 9 11.25 12.31 1.64
CA LEU A 9 10.81 13.25 0.63
C LEU A 9 11.23 14.68 0.97
N ALA A 10 11.04 15.12 2.22
CA ALA A 10 11.45 16.44 2.67
C ALA A 10 12.97 16.67 2.51
N ALA A 11 13.78 15.69 2.89
CA ALA A 11 15.23 15.79 2.78
C ALA A 11 15.66 15.87 1.32
N TRP A 12 15.08 15.04 0.46
CA TRP A 12 15.43 14.99 -0.96
C TRP A 12 14.96 16.24 -1.71
N VAL A 13 13.69 16.62 -1.56
CA VAL A 13 13.13 17.83 -2.21
C VAL A 13 13.80 19.08 -1.68
N GLY A 14 14.08 19.15 -0.37
CA GLY A 14 14.78 20.28 0.23
C GLY A 14 16.16 20.58 -0.39
N ARG A 15 16.83 19.58 -0.97
CA ARG A 15 18.09 19.76 -1.70
C ARG A 15 17.94 20.45 -3.05
N MET A 16 16.73 20.44 -3.60
CA MET A 16 16.41 21.09 -4.88
C MET A 16 16.03 22.56 -4.72
N LEU A 17 15.70 22.96 -3.50
CA LEU A 17 15.21 24.30 -3.18
C LEU A 17 16.36 25.24 -2.80
N LEU A 18 16.09 26.54 -2.92
CA LEU A 18 17.02 27.56 -2.45
C LEU A 18 17.19 27.51 -0.92
N PRO A 19 18.39 27.85 -0.41
CA PRO A 19 18.63 27.95 1.03
C PRO A 19 17.58 28.82 1.73
N GLY A 20 17.07 28.38 2.86
CA GLY A 20 16.05 29.08 3.62
C GLY A 20 14.59 28.78 3.21
N THR A 21 14.37 27.99 2.16
CA THR A 21 13.02 27.51 1.82
C THR A 21 12.65 26.32 2.69
N ALA A 22 11.53 26.40 3.40
CA ALA A 22 11.02 25.30 4.22
C ALA A 22 10.22 24.30 3.38
N VAL A 23 10.21 23.03 3.78
CA VAL A 23 9.28 22.01 3.28
C VAL A 23 8.27 21.73 4.39
N ARG A 24 6.99 21.80 4.05
CA ARG A 24 5.86 21.57 4.98
C ARG A 24 4.97 20.45 4.46
N PHE A 25 4.14 19.89 5.36
CA PHE A 25 3.21 18.81 5.04
C PHE A 25 1.79 19.15 5.54
N ASP A 26 1.47 20.42 5.59
CA ASP A 26 0.17 20.89 6.05
C ASP A 26 -0.88 20.74 4.93
N ALA A 27 -2.15 20.74 5.29
CA ALA A 27 -3.19 20.89 4.28
C ALA A 27 -3.18 22.35 3.78
N PRO A 28 -3.32 22.61 2.45
CA PRO A 28 -3.37 23.97 1.92
C PRO A 28 -4.43 24.81 2.62
N ASP A 29 -4.05 25.96 3.14
CA ASP A 29 -4.90 26.86 3.91
C ASP A 29 -5.24 28.12 3.12
N PRO A 30 -6.54 28.49 2.96
CA PRO A 30 -6.96 29.76 2.35
C PRO A 30 -6.35 31.00 3.00
N ALA A 31 -6.00 30.94 4.28
CA ALA A 31 -5.34 32.02 4.98
C ALA A 31 -3.98 32.40 4.38
N TRP A 32 -3.27 31.47 3.75
CA TRP A 32 -1.98 31.74 3.09
C TRP A 32 -2.12 32.62 1.85
N VAL A 33 -3.31 32.64 1.24
CA VAL A 33 -3.62 33.54 0.11
C VAL A 33 -3.78 34.97 0.58
N GLN A 34 -4.44 35.15 1.72
CA GLN A 34 -4.69 36.47 2.30
C GLN A 34 -3.46 37.04 3.00
N ASN A 35 -2.66 36.18 3.60
CA ASN A 35 -1.44 36.53 4.33
C ASN A 35 -0.25 35.73 3.77
N PRO A 36 0.34 36.15 2.65
CA PRO A 36 1.47 35.47 2.06
C PRO A 36 2.61 35.29 3.07
N PRO A 37 3.27 34.13 3.10
CA PRO A 37 4.33 33.86 4.05
C PRO A 37 5.55 34.78 3.80
N GLN A 38 6.14 35.27 4.88
CA GLN A 38 7.39 36.06 4.78
C GLN A 38 8.60 35.20 4.36
N GLN A 39 8.61 33.93 4.79
CA GLN A 39 9.59 32.94 4.37
C GLN A 39 8.96 32.00 3.34
N PRO A 40 9.62 31.81 2.19
CA PRO A 40 9.11 30.90 1.19
C PRO A 40 9.10 29.46 1.71
N PHE A 41 8.08 28.70 1.32
CA PHE A 41 8.00 27.28 1.61
C PHE A 41 7.36 26.52 0.44
N LEU A 42 7.75 25.26 0.33
CA LEU A 42 7.08 24.27 -0.49
C LEU A 42 6.19 23.44 0.41
N ASP A 43 4.90 23.43 0.12
CA ASP A 43 3.93 22.56 0.79
C ASP A 43 3.79 21.26 0.01
N VAL A 44 3.84 20.13 0.72
CA VAL A 44 3.85 18.76 0.19
C VAL A 44 2.73 17.99 0.86
N PHE A 45 1.51 18.23 0.44
CA PHE A 45 0.32 17.68 1.07
C PHE A 45 -0.01 16.27 0.57
N LEU A 46 -0.05 15.28 1.48
CA LEU A 46 -0.51 13.92 1.18
C LEU A 46 -2.04 13.92 1.08
N TYR A 47 -2.59 13.76 -0.13
CA TYR A 47 -4.03 13.81 -0.35
C TYR A 47 -4.68 12.46 -0.65
N ASP A 48 -3.89 11.44 -1.03
CA ASP A 48 -4.42 10.11 -1.33
C ASP A 48 -3.44 9.01 -0.95
N ILE A 49 -4.00 7.91 -0.42
CA ILE A 49 -3.28 6.69 -0.07
C ILE A 49 -4.05 5.52 -0.66
N ALA A 50 -3.43 4.80 -1.56
CA ALA A 50 -4.00 3.61 -2.17
C ALA A 50 -3.03 2.43 -2.14
N GLN A 51 -3.56 1.22 -2.12
CA GLN A 51 -2.72 0.04 -2.30
C GLN A 51 -2.27 -0.03 -3.76
N ASP A 52 -0.96 -0.23 -3.98
CA ASP A 52 -0.44 -0.44 -5.33
C ASP A 52 -0.79 -1.85 -5.81
N ALA A 53 -1.64 -1.94 -6.83
CA ALA A 53 -2.05 -3.22 -7.42
C ALA A 53 -0.94 -3.87 -8.26
N ASN A 54 0.03 -3.09 -8.73
CA ASN A 54 1.13 -3.56 -9.54
C ASN A 54 2.19 -4.23 -8.63
N GLY A 55 2.41 -5.53 -8.81
CA GLY A 55 3.40 -6.28 -8.03
C GLY A 55 2.89 -6.82 -6.70
N LEU A 56 1.58 -6.95 -6.54
CA LEU A 56 0.99 -7.66 -5.40
C LEU A 56 1.32 -9.15 -5.49
N SER A 57 2.34 -9.59 -4.75
CA SER A 57 2.35 -10.97 -4.28
C SER A 57 1.30 -11.07 -3.18
N THR A 58 0.18 -11.73 -3.44
CA THR A 58 -0.87 -11.97 -2.43
C THR A 58 -0.53 -13.17 -1.56
N GLU A 59 0.47 -13.95 -1.95
CA GLU A 59 0.83 -15.20 -1.29
C GLU A 59 1.94 -14.96 -0.26
N ALA A 60 1.70 -15.47 0.95
CA ALA A 60 2.75 -15.52 1.94
C ALA A 60 3.82 -16.52 1.53
N VAL A 61 5.07 -16.13 1.66
CA VAL A 61 6.22 -16.98 1.36
C VAL A 61 6.44 -17.95 2.54
N LEU A 62 6.45 -19.25 2.25
CA LEU A 62 6.84 -20.26 3.22
C LEU A 62 8.36 -20.29 3.34
N VAL A 63 8.86 -20.00 4.53
CA VAL A 63 10.28 -20.15 4.84
C VAL A 63 10.52 -21.60 5.22
N ARG A 64 11.49 -22.23 4.54
CA ARG A 64 11.84 -23.63 4.75
C ARG A 64 13.21 -23.75 5.44
N ASP A 65 13.38 -24.79 6.25
CA ASP A 65 14.68 -25.15 6.83
C ASP A 65 15.57 -25.86 5.79
N ALA A 66 16.78 -26.24 6.22
CA ALA A 66 17.74 -26.98 5.37
C ALA A 66 17.20 -28.33 4.89
N GLU A 67 16.24 -28.92 5.61
CA GLU A 67 15.56 -30.19 5.29
C GLU A 67 14.31 -29.98 4.43
N GLY A 68 14.03 -28.73 3.99
CA GLY A 68 12.90 -28.40 3.14
C GLY A 68 11.53 -28.29 3.84
N ARG A 69 11.50 -28.37 5.18
CA ARG A 69 10.27 -28.27 5.96
C ARG A 69 9.87 -26.82 6.14
N ALA A 70 8.56 -26.53 6.05
CA ALA A 70 8.05 -25.20 6.33
C ALA A 70 8.17 -24.90 7.82
N VAL A 71 9.01 -23.92 8.19
CA VAL A 71 9.24 -23.50 9.60
C VAL A 71 8.61 -22.18 9.93
N ALA A 72 8.31 -21.36 8.93
CA ALA A 72 7.63 -20.10 9.14
C ALA A 72 6.89 -19.63 7.89
N ARG A 73 5.96 -18.70 8.10
CA ARG A 73 5.23 -18.00 7.06
C ARG A 73 5.58 -16.51 7.14
N GLN A 74 6.08 -15.97 6.06
CA GLN A 74 6.31 -14.53 5.92
C GLN A 74 5.19 -13.93 5.10
N PRO A 75 4.41 -12.97 5.65
CA PRO A 75 3.39 -12.26 4.88
C PRO A 75 4.00 -11.59 3.65
N ALA A 76 3.23 -11.49 2.57
CA ALA A 76 3.66 -10.78 1.38
C ALA A 76 3.89 -9.28 1.70
N THR A 77 4.96 -8.72 1.15
CA THR A 77 5.21 -7.28 1.24
C THR A 77 4.16 -6.55 0.41
N ARG A 78 3.37 -5.72 1.06
CA ARG A 78 2.40 -4.86 0.38
C ARG A 78 3.07 -3.55 0.01
N ARG A 79 2.65 -2.99 -1.11
CA ARG A 79 3.11 -1.67 -1.56
C ARG A 79 1.95 -0.69 -1.52
N TYR A 80 2.25 0.55 -1.14
CA TYR A 80 1.26 1.61 -1.10
C TYR A 80 1.71 2.77 -1.97
N ARG A 81 0.75 3.27 -2.73
CA ARG A 81 0.86 4.50 -3.50
C ARG A 81 0.44 5.65 -2.60
N LEU A 82 1.32 6.63 -2.47
CA LEU A 82 1.12 7.86 -1.71
C LEU A 82 1.14 9.02 -2.70
N SER A 83 0.04 9.77 -2.80
CA SER A 83 -0.10 10.87 -3.75
C SER A 83 -0.01 12.20 -3.03
N TYR A 84 1.00 13.00 -3.39
CA TYR A 84 1.28 14.30 -2.81
C TYR A 84 0.98 15.42 -3.78
N LEU A 85 0.27 16.45 -3.30
CA LEU A 85 0.10 17.71 -3.98
C LEU A 85 1.20 18.68 -3.52
N LEU A 86 2.01 19.18 -4.43
CA LEU A 86 3.06 20.16 -4.15
C LEU A 86 2.59 21.53 -4.59
N THR A 87 2.55 22.48 -3.65
CA THR A 87 2.25 23.89 -3.90
C THR A 87 3.36 24.76 -3.34
N ALA A 88 3.78 25.75 -4.11
CA ALA A 88 4.81 26.70 -3.69
C ALA A 88 4.18 27.98 -3.16
N TRP A 89 4.72 28.51 -2.08
CA TRP A 89 4.22 29.68 -1.37
C TRP A 89 5.36 30.65 -1.08
N SER A 90 5.30 31.82 -1.71
CA SER A 90 6.27 32.92 -1.54
C SER A 90 5.59 34.27 -1.69
N THR A 91 6.38 35.33 -1.78
CA THR A 91 5.88 36.68 -1.99
C THR A 91 5.50 36.99 -3.44
N GLY A 92 5.72 36.04 -4.38
CA GLY A 92 5.40 36.29 -5.79
C GLY A 92 5.39 35.04 -6.67
N VAL A 93 4.49 35.02 -7.64
CA VAL A 93 4.24 33.92 -8.56
C VAL A 93 5.52 33.43 -9.28
N LYS A 94 6.43 34.32 -9.61
CA LYS A 94 7.69 33.96 -10.27
C LYS A 94 8.55 33.07 -9.38
N ALA A 95 8.68 33.39 -8.12
CA ALA A 95 9.44 32.60 -7.15
C ALA A 95 8.73 31.25 -6.90
N ASP A 96 7.39 31.21 -6.88
CA ASP A 96 6.62 29.96 -6.80
C ASP A 96 6.94 29.05 -7.99
N HIS A 97 6.97 29.61 -9.21
CA HIS A 97 7.30 28.84 -10.42
C HIS A 97 8.74 28.36 -10.44
N GLU A 98 9.69 29.16 -9.92
CA GLU A 98 11.11 28.78 -9.79
C GLU A 98 11.25 27.57 -8.83
N MET A 99 10.55 27.59 -7.69
CA MET A 99 10.54 26.46 -6.75
C MET A 99 10.00 25.19 -7.39
N LEU A 100 8.83 25.27 -8.03
CA LEU A 100 8.22 24.09 -8.68
C LEU A 100 9.09 23.60 -9.84
N GLY A 101 9.68 24.50 -10.63
CA GLY A 101 10.60 24.17 -11.71
C GLY A 101 11.85 23.43 -11.22
N SER A 102 12.41 23.83 -10.08
CA SER A 102 13.55 23.15 -9.46
C SER A 102 13.19 21.73 -9.04
N VAL A 103 12.02 21.54 -8.46
CA VAL A 103 11.52 20.20 -8.08
C VAL A 103 11.27 19.34 -9.33
N MET A 104 10.64 19.91 -10.36
CA MET A 104 10.43 19.20 -11.64
C MET A 104 11.76 18.72 -12.24
N ALA A 105 12.76 19.60 -12.30
CA ALA A 105 14.07 19.26 -12.83
C ALA A 105 14.77 18.18 -12.00
N GLY A 106 14.68 18.24 -10.67
CA GLY A 106 15.26 17.23 -9.78
C GLY A 106 14.56 15.88 -9.85
N CYS A 107 13.28 15.85 -10.22
CA CYS A 107 12.51 14.62 -10.37
C CYS A 107 12.57 14.04 -11.80
N ALA A 108 13.05 14.77 -12.79
CA ALA A 108 12.93 14.39 -14.20
C ALA A 108 13.59 13.05 -14.52
N ASP A 109 14.76 12.78 -13.92
CA ASP A 109 15.53 11.56 -14.16
C ASP A 109 15.46 10.57 -12.99
N ALA A 110 14.72 10.92 -11.92
CA ALA A 110 14.64 10.10 -10.73
C ALA A 110 13.46 9.12 -10.80
N SER A 111 13.74 7.83 -10.68
CA SER A 111 12.73 6.79 -10.52
C SER A 111 12.57 6.34 -9.07
N VAL A 112 13.54 6.64 -8.21
CA VAL A 112 13.55 6.33 -6.78
C VAL A 112 14.14 7.49 -6.00
N ILE A 113 13.78 7.63 -4.72
CA ILE A 113 14.48 8.54 -3.81
C ILE A 113 15.88 7.97 -3.57
N PRO A 114 16.96 8.78 -3.76
CA PRO A 114 18.33 8.31 -3.54
C PRO A 114 18.55 7.83 -2.09
N GLU A 115 19.38 6.79 -1.92
CA GLU A 115 19.56 6.11 -0.62
C GLU A 115 19.99 7.05 0.50
N GLU A 116 20.80 8.06 0.19
CA GLU A 116 21.28 9.07 1.16
C GLU A 116 20.16 9.92 1.77
N PHE A 117 18.98 9.95 1.16
CA PHE A 117 17.81 10.68 1.67
C PHE A 117 16.77 9.78 2.32
N LEU A 118 16.98 8.46 2.32
CA LEU A 118 16.06 7.55 2.99
C LEU A 118 16.19 7.65 4.51
N TYR A 119 15.07 7.59 5.20
CA TYR A 119 14.97 7.63 6.66
C TYR A 119 14.26 6.41 7.23
N GLY A 120 14.56 6.16 8.52
CA GLY A 120 13.91 5.13 9.31
C GLY A 120 14.00 3.75 8.67
N THR A 121 12.89 3.06 8.64
CA THR A 121 12.81 1.68 8.16
C THR A 121 13.25 1.48 6.71
N PHE A 122 13.14 2.50 5.87
CA PHE A 122 13.60 2.43 4.47
C PHE A 122 15.12 2.48 4.37
N ALA A 123 15.76 3.31 5.20
CA ALA A 123 17.22 3.35 5.29
C ALA A 123 17.78 2.06 5.89
N ASP A 124 17.21 1.57 7.00
CA ASP A 124 17.67 0.38 7.72
C ASP A 124 17.57 -0.89 6.86
N ALA A 125 16.47 -1.04 6.13
CA ALA A 125 16.20 -2.20 5.29
C ALA A 125 16.62 -2.03 3.82
N ARG A 126 17.17 -0.86 3.45
CA ARG A 126 17.52 -0.47 2.06
C ARG A 126 16.38 -0.71 1.08
N LEU A 127 15.16 -0.36 1.50
CA LEU A 127 13.99 -0.53 0.67
C LEU A 127 13.79 0.68 -0.23
N PRO A 128 13.71 0.49 -1.55
CA PRO A 128 13.52 1.60 -2.48
C PRO A 128 12.12 2.21 -2.32
N VAL A 129 12.07 3.53 -2.32
CA VAL A 129 10.84 4.30 -2.46
C VAL A 129 10.82 4.85 -3.88
N GLU A 130 9.94 4.28 -4.70
CA GLU A 130 9.78 4.73 -6.09
C GLU A 130 9.08 6.07 -6.12
N ILE A 131 9.45 6.91 -7.08
CA ILE A 131 8.85 8.23 -7.27
C ILE A 131 8.61 8.50 -8.75
N ARG A 132 7.55 9.22 -9.02
CA ARG A 132 7.25 9.77 -10.35
C ARG A 132 6.47 11.07 -10.21
N CYS A 133 6.82 12.01 -11.05
CA CYS A 133 5.97 13.15 -11.31
C CYS A 133 4.81 12.65 -12.18
N ALA A 134 3.60 12.65 -11.66
CA ALA A 134 2.43 12.15 -12.35
C ALA A 134 1.52 13.32 -12.73
N PRO A 135 0.75 13.23 -13.84
CA PRO A 135 -0.42 14.07 -13.99
C PRO A 135 -1.35 13.82 -12.78
N PRO A 136 -2.10 14.84 -12.34
CA PRO A 136 -3.12 14.64 -11.32
C PRO A 136 -3.97 13.45 -11.77
N LEU A 137 -4.26 12.56 -10.83
CA LEU A 137 -4.99 11.32 -11.08
C LEU A 137 -6.11 11.53 -12.11
N GLU A 138 -5.90 10.99 -13.29
CA GLU A 138 -7.04 10.49 -14.02
C GLU A 138 -7.61 9.40 -13.12
N ALA A 139 -8.72 9.69 -12.48
CA ALA A 139 -9.46 8.65 -11.81
C ALA A 139 -9.58 7.51 -12.83
N ASP A 140 -9.27 6.27 -12.43
CA ASP A 140 -9.55 5.05 -13.19
C ASP A 140 -11.08 4.91 -13.38
N GLY A 141 -11.71 6.00 -13.77
CA GLY A 141 -13.10 6.17 -14.05
C GLY A 141 -13.29 6.20 -15.55
N GLY A 142 -14.03 5.23 -16.05
CA GLY A 142 -14.49 5.16 -17.42
C GLY A 142 -15.16 6.47 -17.87
N PRO A 143 -15.71 6.53 -19.09
CA PRO A 143 -16.24 7.74 -19.72
C PRO A 143 -17.30 8.40 -18.82
N GLY A 144 -16.92 9.44 -18.07
CA GLY A 144 -17.74 10.14 -17.08
C GLY A 144 -16.98 10.69 -15.88
N ALA A 145 -15.69 10.37 -15.72
CA ALA A 145 -14.87 10.97 -14.66
C ALA A 145 -14.73 12.47 -14.93
N SER A 146 -15.34 13.26 -14.07
CA SER A 146 -15.42 14.72 -14.16
C SER A 146 -14.04 15.36 -14.14
N ALA A 147 -13.84 16.39 -14.95
CA ALA A 147 -12.65 17.26 -15.00
C ALA A 147 -12.29 17.96 -13.67
N ALA A 148 -13.00 17.65 -12.59
CA ALA A 148 -12.74 18.15 -11.23
C ALA A 148 -11.55 17.47 -10.53
N THR A 149 -10.90 16.49 -11.16
CA THR A 149 -9.86 15.68 -10.52
C THR A 149 -8.43 16.21 -10.74
N GLY A 150 -8.26 17.28 -11.49
CA GLY A 150 -6.95 17.92 -11.68
C GLY A 150 -6.52 18.74 -10.46
N THR A 151 -5.27 19.24 -10.47
CA THR A 151 -4.73 20.11 -9.41
C THR A 151 -5.63 21.31 -9.13
N ALA A 152 -6.29 21.85 -10.15
CA ALA A 152 -7.28 22.92 -9.99
C ALA A 152 -8.49 22.50 -9.13
N GLY A 153 -8.99 21.27 -9.33
CA GLY A 153 -10.07 20.73 -8.52
C GLY A 153 -9.69 20.52 -7.06
N LEU A 154 -8.45 20.08 -6.81
CA LEU A 154 -7.91 19.98 -5.45
C LEU A 154 -7.79 21.38 -4.81
N CYS A 155 -7.24 22.37 -5.50
CA CYS A 155 -7.20 23.74 -5.01
C CYS A 155 -8.60 24.26 -4.62
N GLN A 156 -9.58 24.02 -5.47
CA GLN A 156 -10.97 24.41 -5.21
C GLN A 156 -11.54 23.71 -3.97
N ALA A 157 -11.25 22.41 -3.80
CA ALA A 157 -11.69 21.65 -2.63
C ALA A 157 -11.13 22.19 -1.31
N PHE A 158 -9.89 22.75 -1.34
CA PHE A 158 -9.28 23.43 -0.19
C PHE A 158 -9.65 24.91 -0.08
N GLY A 159 -10.50 25.42 -0.96
CA GLY A 159 -10.91 26.84 -0.95
C GLY A 159 -9.79 27.81 -1.33
N ILE A 160 -8.72 27.34 -1.98
CA ILE A 160 -7.65 28.18 -2.49
C ILE A 160 -7.84 28.46 -4.00
N PRO A 161 -7.48 29.64 -4.50
CA PRO A 161 -7.57 29.93 -5.93
C PRO A 161 -6.70 28.95 -6.72
N PRO A 162 -7.07 28.64 -7.98
CA PRO A 162 -6.24 27.84 -8.86
C PRO A 162 -4.82 28.40 -8.97
N ARG A 163 -3.84 27.54 -8.77
CA ARG A 163 -2.42 27.90 -8.85
C ARG A 163 -1.61 26.77 -9.47
N ALA A 164 -0.40 27.08 -9.91
CA ALA A 164 0.55 26.07 -10.35
C ALA A 164 0.83 25.07 -9.21
N ALA A 165 0.73 23.80 -9.50
CA ALA A 165 1.00 22.73 -8.56
C ALA A 165 1.52 21.50 -9.30
N LEU A 166 2.27 20.65 -8.57
CA LEU A 166 2.77 19.37 -9.07
C LEU A 166 2.11 18.24 -8.29
N THR A 167 1.94 17.10 -8.92
CA THR A 167 1.60 15.86 -8.22
C THR A 167 2.80 14.93 -8.26
N LEU A 168 3.24 14.50 -7.07
CA LEU A 168 4.20 13.42 -6.92
C LEU A 168 3.49 12.17 -6.43
N VAL A 169 3.78 11.06 -7.08
CA VAL A 169 3.30 9.75 -6.65
C VAL A 169 4.50 8.94 -6.18
N LEU A 170 4.46 8.53 -4.93
CA LEU A 170 5.46 7.66 -4.35
C LEU A 170 4.87 6.26 -4.15
N VAL A 171 5.67 5.23 -4.43
CA VAL A 171 5.29 3.85 -4.12
C VAL A 171 6.28 3.29 -3.12
N ALA A 172 5.79 3.03 -1.92
CA ALA A 172 6.59 2.57 -0.81
C ALA A 172 6.15 1.16 -0.34
N PRO A 173 7.10 0.24 -0.09
CA PRO A 173 6.78 -1.06 0.48
C PRO A 173 6.40 -0.91 1.95
N LEU A 174 5.29 -1.52 2.35
CA LEU A 174 4.96 -1.71 3.75
C LEU A 174 5.82 -2.85 4.28
N ILE A 175 6.64 -2.56 5.28
CA ILE A 175 7.46 -3.59 5.92
C ILE A 175 6.52 -4.67 6.46
N PRO A 176 6.72 -5.93 6.04
CA PRO A 176 5.82 -7.00 6.43
C PRO A 176 5.84 -7.18 7.95
N ALA A 177 4.69 -7.62 8.47
CA ALA A 177 4.60 -8.07 9.86
C ALA A 177 5.69 -9.12 10.15
N PRO A 178 6.12 -9.27 11.41
CA PRO A 178 7.15 -10.22 11.78
C PRO A 178 6.78 -11.63 11.31
N ARG A 179 7.81 -12.41 11.05
CA ARG A 179 7.73 -13.81 10.68
C ARG A 179 6.85 -14.57 11.68
N ILE A 180 5.88 -15.33 11.19
CA ILE A 180 5.01 -16.15 12.02
C ILE A 180 5.54 -17.58 11.93
N ASP A 181 6.00 -18.13 13.05
CA ASP A 181 6.44 -19.51 13.11
C ASP A 181 5.27 -20.46 12.85
N VAL A 182 5.51 -21.47 12.05
CA VAL A 182 4.52 -22.50 11.78
C VAL A 182 4.66 -23.58 12.85
N ALA A 183 3.54 -24.04 13.40
CA ALA A 183 3.54 -25.17 14.33
C ALA A 183 4.29 -26.37 13.73
N PRO A 184 5.05 -27.13 14.53
CA PRO A 184 5.74 -28.31 14.05
C PRO A 184 4.74 -29.28 13.41
N PRO A 185 5.16 -30.03 12.36
CA PRO A 185 4.27 -30.97 11.70
C PRO A 185 3.77 -32.03 12.72
N ALA A 186 2.48 -32.34 12.64
CA ALA A 186 1.89 -33.38 13.47
C ALA A 186 2.67 -34.69 13.29
N ARG A 187 3.17 -35.28 14.37
CA ARG A 187 3.91 -36.55 14.34
C ARG A 187 3.01 -37.75 14.24
N SER A 188 1.75 -37.63 14.63
CA SER A 188 0.71 -38.67 14.52
C SER A 188 -0.64 -38.01 14.27
N LEU A 189 -1.44 -38.62 13.45
CA LEU A 189 -2.83 -38.25 13.21
C LEU A 189 -3.70 -39.46 13.57
N ASP A 190 -4.34 -39.42 14.74
CA ASP A 190 -5.32 -40.47 15.13
C ASP A 190 -6.67 -40.15 14.48
N LEU A 191 -6.92 -40.79 13.37
CA LEU A 191 -8.23 -40.76 12.72
C LEU A 191 -9.14 -41.81 13.42
N ASN A 192 -9.78 -41.40 14.51
CA ASN A 192 -10.79 -42.23 15.17
C ASN A 192 -12.07 -42.20 14.30
N MET A 193 -12.02 -42.94 13.19
CA MET A 193 -13.23 -43.20 12.39
C MET A 193 -14.00 -44.35 13.03
N PRO A 194 -15.21 -44.13 13.54
CA PRO A 194 -16.04 -45.23 13.94
C PRO A 194 -16.28 -46.13 12.72
N VAL A 195 -15.74 -47.36 12.77
CA VAL A 195 -16.07 -48.36 11.77
C VAL A 195 -17.56 -48.68 11.97
N MET A 196 -18.40 -48.14 11.11
CA MET A 196 -19.79 -48.56 11.03
C MET A 196 -19.76 -50.03 10.63
N ALA A 197 -19.95 -50.94 11.62
CA ALA A 197 -20.19 -52.33 11.36
C ALA A 197 -21.42 -52.39 10.44
N ARG A 198 -21.25 -52.97 9.26
CA ARG A 198 -22.39 -53.30 8.41
C ARG A 198 -23.22 -54.29 9.18
N SER A 199 -24.45 -53.92 9.54
CA SER A 199 -25.45 -54.83 10.04
C SER A 199 -25.67 -55.89 8.99
N ALA A 200 -25.61 -57.18 9.40
CA ALA A 200 -25.72 -58.35 8.54
C ALA A 200 -27.14 -58.57 7.98
N ASP A 201 -28.04 -57.58 8.12
CA ASP A 201 -29.47 -57.71 7.75
C ASP A 201 -29.84 -56.98 6.46
N ASP A 202 -28.88 -56.56 5.63
CA ASP A 202 -29.24 -55.95 4.34
C ASP A 202 -29.29 -57.03 3.24
N GLN A 203 -30.33 -57.86 3.29
CA GLN A 203 -30.72 -58.70 2.15
C GLN A 203 -31.37 -57.80 1.07
N PRO A 204 -30.96 -57.91 -0.19
CA PRO A 204 -31.54 -57.11 -1.26
C PRO A 204 -32.95 -57.58 -1.58
N GLY A 205 -33.94 -56.80 -1.15
CA GLY A 205 -35.32 -56.95 -1.63
C GLY A 205 -35.46 -56.47 -3.09
N PRO A 206 -36.46 -57.01 -3.82
CA PRO A 206 -36.59 -56.78 -5.27
C PRO A 206 -36.87 -55.31 -5.61
N SER A 207 -36.12 -54.79 -6.56
CA SER A 207 -36.18 -53.46 -7.10
C SER A 207 -37.56 -53.10 -7.66
N ARG A 208 -38.17 -52.03 -7.09
CA ARG A 208 -39.19 -51.23 -7.78
C ARG A 208 -38.62 -49.88 -8.09
N GLY A 209 -38.58 -49.55 -9.39
CA GLY A 209 -38.05 -48.30 -9.91
C GLY A 209 -38.79 -47.05 -9.39
N GLY A 210 -38.04 -46.08 -8.95
CA GLY A 210 -38.47 -44.73 -8.62
C GLY A 210 -37.32 -43.75 -8.89
N PRO A 211 -37.57 -42.47 -9.21
CA PRO A 211 -36.57 -41.58 -9.79
C PRO A 211 -35.46 -41.19 -8.81
N ASP A 212 -34.31 -41.15 -9.40
CA ASP A 212 -33.00 -40.77 -8.95
C ASP A 212 -32.96 -39.59 -7.92
N ARG A 213 -32.75 -39.89 -6.63
CA ARG A 213 -32.38 -38.93 -5.60
C ARG A 213 -30.93 -39.17 -5.27
N ARG A 214 -30.05 -38.28 -5.79
CA ARG A 214 -28.64 -38.25 -5.41
C ARG A 214 -28.48 -38.02 -3.91
N PRO A 215 -27.67 -38.84 -3.19
CA PRO A 215 -27.43 -38.63 -1.77
C PRO A 215 -26.61 -37.36 -1.56
N GLN A 216 -27.16 -36.41 -0.78
CA GLN A 216 -26.39 -35.26 -0.28
C GLN A 216 -25.33 -35.76 0.69
N ARG A 217 -24.06 -35.64 0.37
CA ARG A 217 -22.95 -35.90 1.27
C ARG A 217 -22.95 -34.86 2.39
N ARG A 218 -23.35 -35.27 3.58
CA ARG A 218 -23.23 -34.50 4.81
C ARG A 218 -21.78 -34.63 5.29
N TRP A 219 -21.01 -33.51 5.22
CA TRP A 219 -19.68 -33.44 5.78
C TRP A 219 -19.81 -33.25 7.30
N GLU A 220 -19.45 -34.23 8.09
CA GLU A 220 -19.28 -34.06 9.53
C GLU A 220 -17.89 -33.45 9.82
N ARG A 221 -17.88 -32.41 10.67
CA ARG A 221 -16.68 -31.69 11.04
C ARG A 221 -15.73 -32.61 11.84
N ALA A 222 -14.50 -32.78 11.35
CA ALA A 222 -13.43 -33.37 12.13
C ALA A 222 -13.02 -32.40 13.26
N ARG A 223 -12.99 -32.88 14.51
CA ARG A 223 -12.40 -32.13 15.64
C ARG A 223 -10.92 -32.50 15.73
N ILE A 224 -10.05 -31.47 15.67
CA ILE A 224 -8.64 -31.63 15.97
C ILE A 224 -8.47 -31.34 17.46
N THR A 225 -7.94 -32.30 18.22
CA THR A 225 -7.58 -32.11 19.63
C THR A 225 -6.06 -32.09 19.73
N GLU A 226 -5.51 -30.94 20.13
CA GLU A 226 -4.09 -30.81 20.42
C GLU A 226 -3.82 -31.25 21.87
N HIS A 227 -2.96 -32.24 22.06
CA HIS A 227 -2.40 -32.60 23.35
C HIS A 227 -0.99 -31.95 23.47
N HIS A 228 -0.89 -30.95 24.31
CA HIS A 228 0.41 -30.44 24.78
C HIS A 228 0.93 -31.36 25.90
N THR A 229 2.11 -31.93 25.70
CA THR A 229 2.99 -32.48 26.74
C THR A 229 4.22 -31.60 26.86
#